data_70eeb9a69ff93f04df0a524a3f38c3b9
#
_entry.id   70eeb9a69ff93f04df0a524a3f38c3b9
#
_cell.length_a   1.000
_cell.length_b   1.000
_cell.length_c   1.000
_cell.angle_alpha   90.00
_cell.angle_beta   90.00
_cell.angle_gamma   90.00
#
_symmetry.space_group_name_H-M   'P 1'
#
loop_
_entity.id
_entity.type
_entity.pdbx_description
1 polymer ?
#
loop_
_entity_poly.entity_id
_entity_poly.type
_entity_poly.pdbx_seq_one_letter_code
_entity_poly.pdbx_strand_id
1 'polypeptide(L)'
;MRRSLITTLLLTVACLVMSTGCQRAASAVRAETDLIPIQVRTPAVVERQDSVTASGSVEGSETTDVAFQVPGKVARVFVDEGQHVNRGQLLAELEPTDYRNALDAASAQKQVAEALAQKAAAGPRKQEVEEARIDLNRWEDEYKRMRFLVERKSLPPNDFQKIEAAYNAARERYQMAVEGTRLEDKNAAMAQALAAKAQTSEESKRLGDTRLLAPITGNISMRRIDPGQTVAAGAAVFSIVNLNPAKVRVGVPEAEIGKVKRGAKAEVSLPSLAGRSFEGQVEIIGVSAEAASRTYAVKIVVPNPGPVLLAGMVAEARISGPAKERVLTIPGEAIVRDPQGAPNVYVYHPDRHRVYARRIEVGPPIGGEVQIRSGLNGDEQIVVAGQQKLREGAPVQIVGGVQ
;
A
#
# COMPACT_ATOMS: atom_id res chain seq x y z
N MET A 1 103.08 -57.25 62.35
CA MET A 1 101.78 -57.83 62.81
C MET A 1 100.71 -56.74 62.98
N ARG A 2 100.64 -55.57 62.23
CA ARG A 2 99.63 -54.49 62.39
C ARG A 2 98.85 -54.15 61.09
N ARG A 3 99.16 -54.86 59.99
CA ARG A 3 98.43 -54.59 58.70
C ARG A 3 97.34 -55.57 58.34
N SER A 4 97.22 -56.72 59.10
CA SER A 4 96.26 -57.81 58.83
C SER A 4 94.89 -57.59 59.55
N LEU A 5 94.86 -56.80 60.60
CA LEU A 5 93.62 -56.58 61.37
C LEU A 5 92.73 -55.47 60.81
N ILE A 6 93.26 -54.52 60.01
CA ILE A 6 92.44 -53.43 59.41
C ILE A 6 91.72 -53.88 58.14
N THR A 7 92.25 -54.81 57.42
CA THR A 7 91.58 -55.37 56.20
C THR A 7 90.45 -56.27 56.50
N THR A 8 90.46 -57.03 57.59
CA THR A 8 89.35 -57.92 58.03
C THR A 8 88.20 -57.09 58.62
N LEU A 9 88.47 -55.95 59.29
CA LEU A 9 87.38 -55.11 59.89
C LEU A 9 86.66 -54.32 58.80
N LEU A 10 87.29 -53.89 57.70
CA LEU A 10 86.73 -53.20 56.54
C LEU A 10 85.81 -54.12 55.69
N LEU A 11 86.15 -55.39 55.61
CA LEU A 11 85.43 -56.36 54.81
C LEU A 11 84.13 -56.80 55.53
N THR A 12 84.08 -56.84 56.89
CA THR A 12 82.95 -57.17 57.70
C THR A 12 81.87 -56.00 57.75
N VAL A 13 82.34 -54.77 57.71
CA VAL A 13 81.44 -53.59 57.65
C VAL A 13 80.86 -53.47 56.25
N ALA A 14 81.55 -53.82 55.18
CA ALA A 14 81.04 -53.76 53.80
C ALA A 14 79.95 -54.83 53.56
N CYS A 15 80.01 -55.99 54.19
CA CYS A 15 78.96 -57.04 54.11
C CYS A 15 77.70 -56.70 54.93
N LEU A 16 77.79 -55.92 55.98
CA LEU A 16 76.66 -55.58 56.82
C LEU A 16 75.84 -54.43 56.24
N VAL A 17 76.38 -53.62 55.31
CA VAL A 17 75.65 -52.53 54.61
C VAL A 17 74.88 -53.01 53.38
N MET A 18 75.20 -54.18 52.85
CA MET A 18 74.55 -54.73 51.65
C MET A 18 73.29 -55.60 52.00
N SER A 19 72.97 -55.89 53.25
CA SER A 19 71.80 -56.74 53.64
C SER A 19 70.60 -55.94 54.04
N THR A 20 70.58 -54.59 54.02
CA THR A 20 69.43 -53.75 54.36
C THR A 20 68.78 -53.05 53.07
N GLY A 21 69.11 -53.53 51.88
CA GLY A 21 68.65 -52.90 50.62
C GLY A 21 67.54 -53.54 49.86
N CYS A 22 66.83 -54.54 50.42
CA CYS A 22 65.75 -55.23 49.68
C CYS A 22 64.43 -55.35 50.47
N GLN A 23 63.91 -54.22 50.89
CA GLN A 23 62.48 -54.08 51.24
C GLN A 23 61.97 -52.73 50.88
N ARG A 24 61.99 -52.40 49.56
CA ARG A 24 61.14 -51.34 49.04
C ARG A 24 59.89 -51.98 48.51
N ALA A 25 58.91 -52.07 49.38
CA ALA A 25 57.55 -52.41 49.01
C ALA A 25 57.14 -51.53 47.82
N ALA A 26 56.63 -52.19 46.82
CA ALA A 26 55.91 -51.54 45.72
C ALA A 26 54.75 -50.75 46.34
N SER A 27 54.98 -49.45 46.66
CA SER A 27 53.88 -48.49 46.79
C SER A 27 53.31 -48.35 45.42
N ALA A 28 52.26 -49.05 45.12
CA ALA A 28 51.35 -48.73 44.03
C ALA A 28 50.97 -47.24 44.22
N VAL A 29 51.55 -46.36 43.42
CA VAL A 29 51.07 -45.02 43.20
C VAL A 29 49.69 -45.21 42.62
N ARG A 30 48.62 -45.21 43.47
CA ARG A 30 47.31 -44.82 43.04
C ARG A 30 47.50 -43.41 42.51
N ALA A 31 47.55 -43.29 41.18
CA ALA A 31 47.28 -42.02 40.53
C ALA A 31 45.86 -41.62 41.01
N GLU A 32 45.81 -40.77 42.03
CA GLU A 32 44.59 -39.98 42.26
C GLU A 32 44.33 -39.27 40.94
N THR A 33 43.40 -39.84 40.19
CA THR A 33 42.91 -39.20 38.95
C THR A 33 42.21 -37.91 39.45
N ASP A 34 42.94 -36.80 39.41
CA ASP A 34 42.41 -35.48 39.79
C ASP A 34 41.21 -35.19 38.88
N LEU A 35 40.01 -35.50 39.40
CA LEU A 35 38.76 -35.32 38.69
C LEU A 35 38.52 -33.79 38.56
N ILE A 36 38.52 -33.30 37.32
CA ILE A 36 38.33 -31.89 37.05
C ILE A 36 36.84 -31.58 37.25
N PRO A 37 36.48 -30.63 38.15
CA PRO A 37 35.07 -30.23 38.30
C PRO A 37 34.60 -29.46 37.11
N ILE A 38 33.46 -29.91 36.55
CA ILE A 38 32.82 -29.27 35.36
C ILE A 38 31.34 -29.02 35.63
N GLN A 39 30.78 -28.06 34.92
CA GLN A 39 29.33 -27.93 34.76
C GLN A 39 28.93 -28.30 33.35
N VAL A 40 27.85 -29.05 33.23
CA VAL A 40 27.32 -29.48 31.94
C VAL A 40 25.92 -28.93 31.73
N ARG A 41 25.61 -28.68 30.46
CA ARG A 41 24.28 -28.27 30.01
C ARG A 41 23.94 -28.94 28.68
N THR A 42 22.67 -29.22 28.46
CA THR A 42 22.16 -29.69 27.18
C THR A 42 21.94 -28.47 26.25
N PRO A 43 22.30 -28.53 24.96
CA PRO A 43 21.97 -27.50 24.01
C PRO A 43 20.47 -27.18 24.00
N ALA A 44 20.14 -25.90 23.93
CA ALA A 44 18.74 -25.49 23.86
C ALA A 44 18.25 -25.48 22.39
N VAL A 45 17.02 -25.95 22.18
CA VAL A 45 16.36 -25.84 20.87
C VAL A 45 15.51 -24.57 20.87
N VAL A 46 15.92 -23.57 20.08
CA VAL A 46 15.21 -22.30 19.95
C VAL A 46 14.56 -22.24 18.58
N GLU A 47 13.27 -21.84 18.53
CA GLU A 47 12.63 -21.54 17.26
C GLU A 47 13.10 -20.16 16.77
N ARG A 48 13.82 -20.13 15.66
CA ARG A 48 14.20 -18.91 14.97
C ARG A 48 13.24 -18.66 13.81
N GLN A 49 12.63 -17.49 13.77
CA GLN A 49 11.89 -17.07 12.60
C GLN A 49 12.88 -16.42 11.61
N ASP A 50 12.90 -16.94 10.40
CA ASP A 50 13.66 -16.32 9.32
C ASP A 50 13.11 -14.90 9.05
N SER A 51 13.97 -13.96 8.74
CA SER A 51 13.58 -12.58 8.47
C SER A 51 14.41 -11.99 7.35
N VAL A 52 13.77 -11.17 6.53
CA VAL A 52 14.41 -10.41 5.47
C VAL A 52 14.46 -8.95 5.88
N THR A 53 15.66 -8.36 5.85
CA THR A 53 15.83 -6.93 6.12
C THR A 53 16.04 -6.20 4.80
N ALA A 54 15.26 -5.14 4.57
CA ALA A 54 15.32 -4.36 3.35
C ALA A 54 15.12 -2.87 3.64
N SER A 55 15.87 -2.03 2.94
CA SER A 55 15.76 -0.58 3.05
C SER A 55 14.84 -0.01 1.98
N GLY A 56 14.25 1.14 2.27
CA GLY A 56 13.37 1.83 1.34
C GLY A 56 12.92 3.19 1.85
N SER A 57 11.74 3.62 1.39
CA SER A 57 11.18 4.92 1.76
C SER A 57 9.68 4.85 2.05
N VAL A 58 9.22 5.79 2.84
CA VAL A 58 7.80 6.00 3.11
C VAL A 58 7.15 6.68 1.92
N GLU A 59 6.05 6.12 1.44
CA GLU A 59 5.18 6.68 0.38
C GLU A 59 3.78 6.92 0.96
N GLY A 60 3.02 7.79 0.32
CA GLY A 60 1.58 7.89 0.59
C GLY A 60 0.84 6.64 0.14
N SER A 61 -0.24 6.31 0.83
CA SER A 61 -1.17 5.28 0.34
C SER A 61 -1.81 5.69 -0.98
N GLU A 62 -2.06 6.99 -1.12
CA GLU A 62 -2.61 7.63 -2.29
C GLU A 62 -1.97 9.02 -2.46
N THR A 63 -1.58 9.33 -3.68
CA THR A 63 -1.05 10.66 -4.04
C THR A 63 -1.80 11.14 -5.27
N THR A 64 -2.34 12.34 -5.21
CA THR A 64 -3.13 12.90 -6.30
C THR A 64 -2.71 14.35 -6.58
N ASP A 65 -2.34 14.60 -7.81
CA ASP A 65 -2.16 15.96 -8.31
C ASP A 65 -3.51 16.54 -8.71
N VAL A 66 -3.80 17.72 -8.22
CA VAL A 66 -5.08 18.40 -8.41
C VAL A 66 -4.87 19.61 -9.31
N ALA A 67 -5.72 19.73 -10.34
CA ALA A 67 -5.67 20.77 -11.37
C ALA A 67 -7.06 21.35 -11.61
N PHE A 68 -7.13 22.62 -12.01
CA PHE A 68 -8.36 23.18 -12.52
C PHE A 68 -8.71 22.58 -13.89
N GLN A 69 -9.99 22.31 -14.14
CA GLN A 69 -10.46 21.82 -15.44
C GLN A 69 -10.68 22.93 -16.46
N VAL A 70 -10.72 24.18 -15.99
CA VAL A 70 -10.88 25.40 -16.81
C VAL A 70 -9.73 26.37 -16.53
N PRO A 71 -9.30 27.17 -17.53
CA PRO A 71 -8.27 28.20 -17.32
C PRO A 71 -8.83 29.39 -16.57
N GLY A 72 -7.98 30.19 -15.95
CA GLY A 72 -8.43 31.43 -15.32
C GLY A 72 -7.41 32.03 -14.37
N LYS A 73 -7.73 33.20 -13.84
CA LYS A 73 -6.95 33.87 -12.81
C LYS A 73 -7.37 33.37 -11.42
N VAL A 74 -6.41 33.02 -10.59
CA VAL A 74 -6.65 32.60 -9.21
C VAL A 74 -7.14 33.80 -8.40
N ALA A 75 -8.36 33.71 -7.90
CA ALA A 75 -8.94 34.72 -7.03
C ALA A 75 -8.48 34.56 -5.58
N ARG A 76 -8.56 33.33 -5.07
CA ARG A 76 -8.21 33.02 -3.67
C ARG A 76 -7.66 31.60 -3.55
N VAL A 77 -6.76 31.40 -2.59
CA VAL A 77 -6.22 30.12 -2.13
C VAL A 77 -6.58 30.00 -0.66
N PHE A 78 -7.10 28.85 -0.23
CA PHE A 78 -7.66 28.64 1.11
C PHE A 78 -6.80 27.69 1.96
N VAL A 79 -5.79 27.07 1.37
CA VAL A 79 -4.95 26.06 2.02
C VAL A 79 -3.48 26.28 1.71
N ASP A 80 -2.61 25.88 2.65
CA ASP A 80 -1.16 25.97 2.53
C ASP A 80 -0.51 24.58 2.55
N GLU A 81 0.80 24.53 2.18
CA GLU A 81 1.59 23.30 2.28
C GLU A 81 1.65 22.77 3.71
N GLY A 82 1.60 21.45 3.86
CA GLY A 82 1.56 20.76 5.14
C GLY A 82 0.16 20.68 5.78
N GLN A 83 -0.81 21.47 5.33
CA GLN A 83 -2.15 21.52 5.91
C GLN A 83 -2.93 20.25 5.58
N HIS A 84 -3.68 19.75 6.57
CA HIS A 84 -4.61 18.64 6.38
C HIS A 84 -5.90 19.12 5.71
N VAL A 85 -6.38 18.36 4.72
CA VAL A 85 -7.60 18.64 3.98
C VAL A 85 -8.50 17.41 3.91
N ASN A 86 -9.80 17.63 3.94
CA ASN A 86 -10.80 16.57 3.78
C ASN A 86 -11.29 16.51 2.33
N ARG A 87 -11.67 15.35 1.87
CA ARG A 87 -12.31 15.17 0.57
C ARG A 87 -13.50 16.12 0.42
N GLY A 88 -13.57 16.84 -0.70
CA GLY A 88 -14.61 17.85 -0.98
C GLY A 88 -14.32 19.22 -0.38
N GLN A 89 -13.25 19.42 0.37
CA GLN A 89 -12.87 20.73 0.89
C GLN A 89 -12.39 21.64 -0.24
N LEU A 90 -12.79 22.93 -0.19
CA LEU A 90 -12.37 23.94 -1.13
C LEU A 90 -10.89 24.31 -0.91
N LEU A 91 -10.09 24.16 -1.95
CA LEU A 91 -8.65 24.45 -1.94
C LEU A 91 -8.33 25.83 -2.50
N ALA A 92 -8.93 26.16 -3.65
CA ALA A 92 -8.73 27.42 -4.33
C ALA A 92 -9.93 27.75 -5.22
N GLU A 93 -10.03 29.00 -5.66
CA GLU A 93 -11.10 29.51 -6.51
C GLU A 93 -10.51 30.43 -7.59
N LEU A 94 -10.95 30.23 -8.84
CA LEU A 94 -10.67 31.16 -9.94
C LEU A 94 -11.64 32.32 -9.90
N GLU A 95 -11.33 33.40 -10.62
CA GLU A 95 -12.23 34.53 -10.82
C GLU A 95 -13.46 34.06 -11.64
N PRO A 96 -14.67 34.06 -11.07
CA PRO A 96 -15.81 33.40 -11.69
C PRO A 96 -16.64 34.31 -12.61
N THR A 97 -16.27 35.58 -12.78
CA THR A 97 -17.10 36.60 -13.42
C THR A 97 -17.46 36.23 -14.85
N ASP A 98 -16.47 35.86 -15.67
CA ASP A 98 -16.70 35.52 -17.08
C ASP A 98 -17.56 34.25 -17.22
N TYR A 99 -17.34 33.25 -16.34
CA TYR A 99 -18.10 32.03 -16.32
C TYR A 99 -19.57 32.23 -15.87
N ARG A 100 -19.83 33.17 -14.93
CA ARG A 100 -21.18 33.57 -14.56
C ARG A 100 -21.90 34.23 -15.71
N ASN A 101 -21.22 35.21 -16.38
CA ASN A 101 -21.80 35.90 -17.53
C ASN A 101 -22.16 34.90 -18.66
N ALA A 102 -21.29 33.92 -18.93
CA ALA A 102 -21.56 32.88 -19.92
C ALA A 102 -22.77 32.00 -19.53
N LEU A 103 -22.87 31.60 -18.26
CA LEU A 103 -24.04 30.86 -17.74
C LEU A 103 -25.33 31.68 -17.84
N ASP A 104 -25.29 32.97 -17.50
CA ASP A 104 -26.47 33.86 -17.59
C ASP A 104 -26.93 34.02 -19.03
N ALA A 105 -26.01 34.19 -19.98
CA ALA A 105 -26.31 34.24 -21.40
C ALA A 105 -26.94 32.93 -21.91
N ALA A 106 -26.36 31.79 -21.56
CA ALA A 106 -26.91 30.46 -21.91
C ALA A 106 -28.30 30.22 -21.29
N SER A 107 -28.51 30.69 -20.07
CA SER A 107 -29.80 30.59 -19.37
C SER A 107 -30.86 31.43 -20.06
N ALA A 108 -30.54 32.66 -20.50
CA ALA A 108 -31.45 33.48 -21.26
C ALA A 108 -31.83 32.83 -22.60
N GLN A 109 -30.84 32.29 -23.33
CA GLN A 109 -31.08 31.55 -24.57
C GLN A 109 -31.99 30.32 -24.38
N LYS A 110 -31.80 29.59 -23.29
CA LYS A 110 -32.68 28.46 -22.93
C LYS A 110 -34.11 28.91 -22.72
N GLN A 111 -34.35 30.02 -21.98
CA GLN A 111 -35.69 30.59 -21.77
C GLN A 111 -36.38 30.92 -23.08
N VAL A 112 -35.65 31.54 -24.05
CA VAL A 112 -36.19 31.84 -25.39
C VAL A 112 -36.60 30.54 -26.11
N ALA A 113 -35.71 29.54 -26.13
CA ALA A 113 -35.95 28.27 -26.83
C ALA A 113 -37.15 27.53 -26.19
N GLU A 114 -37.22 27.48 -24.86
CA GLU A 114 -38.34 26.88 -24.14
C GLU A 114 -39.66 27.59 -24.44
N ALA A 115 -39.71 28.93 -24.49
CA ALA A 115 -40.89 29.70 -24.86
C ALA A 115 -41.33 29.43 -26.30
N LEU A 116 -40.38 29.27 -27.24
CA LEU A 116 -40.69 28.88 -28.62
C LEU A 116 -41.26 27.44 -28.70
N ALA A 117 -40.69 26.53 -27.96
CA ALA A 117 -41.18 25.15 -27.90
C ALA A 117 -42.63 25.08 -27.29
N GLN A 118 -42.86 25.84 -26.23
CA GLN A 118 -44.21 25.96 -25.64
C GLN A 118 -45.21 26.57 -26.62
N LYS A 119 -44.84 27.61 -27.34
CA LYS A 119 -45.68 28.24 -28.38
C LYS A 119 -46.01 27.23 -29.47
N ALA A 120 -45.01 26.50 -29.98
CA ALA A 120 -45.21 25.45 -30.99
C ALA A 120 -46.11 24.30 -30.48
N ALA A 121 -45.97 23.90 -29.22
CA ALA A 121 -46.78 22.87 -28.60
C ALA A 121 -48.24 23.31 -28.35
N ALA A 122 -48.45 24.57 -27.97
CA ALA A 122 -49.78 25.13 -27.72
C ALA A 122 -50.65 25.21 -29.00
N GLY A 123 -49.95 25.29 -30.17
CA GLY A 123 -50.65 25.37 -31.46
C GLY A 123 -51.33 26.72 -31.69
N PRO A 124 -52.31 26.81 -32.62
CA PRO A 124 -53.04 28.03 -32.96
C PRO A 124 -53.91 28.52 -31.79
N ARG A 125 -54.16 29.80 -31.76
CA ARG A 125 -55.06 30.38 -30.76
C ARG A 125 -56.48 29.92 -31.01
N LYS A 126 -57.28 29.70 -29.94
CA LYS A 126 -58.69 29.32 -30.03
C LYS A 126 -59.51 30.25 -30.90
N GLN A 127 -59.18 31.57 -30.88
CA GLN A 127 -59.80 32.59 -31.70
C GLN A 127 -59.55 32.39 -33.18
N GLU A 128 -58.30 32.01 -33.60
CA GLU A 128 -57.96 31.74 -34.99
C GLU A 128 -58.71 30.52 -35.55
N VAL A 129 -58.86 29.47 -34.75
CA VAL A 129 -59.63 28.28 -35.12
C VAL A 129 -61.14 28.64 -35.22
N GLU A 130 -61.65 29.45 -34.29
CA GLU A 130 -63.06 29.87 -34.28
C GLU A 130 -63.36 30.81 -35.48
N GLU A 131 -62.50 31.72 -35.84
CA GLU A 131 -62.64 32.58 -37.02
C GLU A 131 -62.71 31.70 -38.31
N ALA A 132 -61.80 30.76 -38.48
CA ALA A 132 -61.83 29.83 -39.58
C ALA A 132 -63.09 28.95 -39.62
N ARG A 133 -63.64 28.57 -38.45
CA ARG A 133 -64.91 27.87 -38.32
C ARG A 133 -66.11 28.69 -38.77
N ILE A 134 -66.17 29.93 -38.36
CA ILE A 134 -67.23 30.87 -38.73
C ILE A 134 -67.21 31.10 -40.25
N ASP A 135 -66.01 31.25 -40.87
CA ASP A 135 -65.91 31.45 -42.32
C ASP A 135 -66.32 30.16 -43.08
N LEU A 136 -65.95 28.97 -42.60
CA LEU A 136 -66.42 27.70 -43.13
C LEU A 136 -67.95 27.57 -43.09
N ASN A 137 -68.60 27.87 -41.92
CA ASN A 137 -70.01 27.76 -41.78
C ASN A 137 -70.74 28.72 -42.73
N ARG A 138 -70.25 29.93 -42.94
CA ARG A 138 -70.79 30.89 -43.91
C ARG A 138 -70.78 30.32 -45.33
N TRP A 139 -69.68 29.79 -45.78
CA TRP A 139 -69.53 29.21 -47.12
C TRP A 139 -70.32 27.89 -47.28
N GLU A 140 -70.44 27.11 -46.24
CA GLU A 140 -71.23 25.90 -46.21
C GLU A 140 -72.70 26.20 -46.42
N ASP A 141 -73.24 27.19 -45.72
CA ASP A 141 -74.61 27.62 -45.88
C ASP A 141 -74.85 28.19 -47.28
N GLU A 142 -73.94 28.94 -47.88
CA GLU A 142 -74.06 29.44 -49.25
C GLU A 142 -74.01 28.28 -50.25
N TYR A 143 -73.11 27.35 -50.08
CA TYR A 143 -72.98 26.11 -50.93
C TYR A 143 -74.28 25.29 -50.91
N LYS A 144 -74.86 25.08 -49.75
CA LYS A 144 -76.13 24.35 -49.60
C LYS A 144 -77.25 25.03 -50.31
N ARG A 145 -77.38 26.38 -50.22
CA ARG A 145 -78.43 27.15 -50.94
C ARG A 145 -78.22 27.10 -52.44
N MET A 146 -77.05 27.29 -52.92
CA MET A 146 -76.74 27.31 -54.34
C MET A 146 -76.87 25.91 -54.99
N ARG A 147 -76.53 24.84 -54.30
CA ARG A 147 -76.74 23.44 -54.73
C ARG A 147 -78.25 23.17 -54.95
N PHE A 148 -79.08 23.63 -54.03
CA PHE A 148 -80.57 23.47 -54.17
C PHE A 148 -81.06 24.22 -55.40
N LEU A 149 -80.55 25.37 -55.77
CA LEU A 149 -80.91 26.14 -56.96
C LEU A 149 -80.44 25.48 -58.28
N VAL A 150 -79.26 24.87 -58.26
CA VAL A 150 -78.71 24.10 -59.40
C VAL A 150 -79.57 22.86 -59.67
N GLU A 151 -79.95 22.10 -58.63
CA GLU A 151 -80.82 20.93 -58.73
C GLU A 151 -82.12 21.27 -59.37
N ARG A 152 -82.64 22.51 -59.19
CA ARG A 152 -83.90 23.07 -59.81
C ARG A 152 -83.59 23.73 -61.17
N LYS A 153 -82.36 23.64 -61.71
CA LYS A 153 -81.98 24.28 -62.97
C LYS A 153 -82.16 25.83 -62.97
N SER A 154 -82.14 26.44 -61.80
CA SER A 154 -82.31 27.89 -61.65
C SER A 154 -80.97 28.67 -61.51
N LEU A 155 -79.82 27.98 -61.59
CA LEU A 155 -78.52 28.63 -61.47
C LEU A 155 -77.55 28.05 -62.59
N PRO A 156 -76.75 28.92 -63.25
CA PRO A 156 -75.73 28.46 -64.22
C PRO A 156 -74.71 27.63 -63.52
N PRO A 157 -74.18 26.53 -64.16
CA PRO A 157 -73.19 25.64 -63.58
C PRO A 157 -71.89 26.34 -63.20
N ASN A 158 -71.45 27.32 -63.95
CA ASN A 158 -70.23 28.08 -63.70
C ASN A 158 -70.24 28.91 -62.42
N ASP A 159 -71.43 29.46 -62.03
CA ASP A 159 -71.57 30.22 -60.79
C ASP A 159 -71.55 29.29 -59.57
N PHE A 160 -72.10 28.11 -59.69
CA PHE A 160 -72.02 27.08 -58.65
C PHE A 160 -70.60 26.61 -58.42
N GLN A 161 -69.81 26.39 -59.48
CA GLN A 161 -68.41 26.00 -59.36
C GLN A 161 -67.57 27.04 -58.54
N LYS A 162 -67.85 28.34 -58.64
CA LYS A 162 -67.18 29.37 -57.85
C LYS A 162 -67.49 29.24 -56.38
N ILE A 163 -68.72 28.96 -56.01
CA ILE A 163 -69.16 28.79 -54.62
C ILE A 163 -68.57 27.48 -54.06
N GLU A 164 -68.59 26.41 -54.84
CA GLU A 164 -67.99 25.13 -54.44
C GLU A 164 -66.46 25.28 -54.16
N ALA A 165 -65.76 26.01 -55.01
CA ALA A 165 -64.35 26.28 -54.81
C ALA A 165 -64.10 27.14 -53.55
N ALA A 166 -64.93 28.14 -53.29
CA ALA A 166 -64.83 28.97 -52.08
C ALA A 166 -65.11 28.17 -50.79
N TYR A 167 -66.11 27.27 -50.79
CA TYR A 167 -66.42 26.35 -49.70
C TYR A 167 -65.28 25.38 -49.44
N ASN A 168 -64.74 24.77 -50.48
CA ASN A 168 -63.58 23.87 -50.34
C ASN A 168 -62.38 24.61 -49.78
N ALA A 169 -62.09 25.82 -50.26
CA ALA A 169 -61.00 26.65 -49.73
C ALA A 169 -61.19 27.01 -48.26
N ALA A 170 -62.40 27.34 -47.82
CA ALA A 170 -62.72 27.63 -46.42
C ALA A 170 -62.55 26.37 -45.58
N ARG A 171 -62.98 25.20 -46.07
CA ARG A 171 -62.81 23.91 -45.39
C ARG A 171 -61.35 23.58 -45.18
N GLU A 172 -60.52 23.72 -46.19
CA GLU A 172 -59.09 23.47 -46.08
C GLU A 172 -58.40 24.42 -45.10
N ARG A 173 -58.81 25.74 -45.10
CA ARG A 173 -58.31 26.71 -44.11
C ARG A 173 -58.67 26.33 -42.66
N TYR A 174 -59.94 25.86 -42.45
CA TYR A 174 -60.34 25.40 -41.13
C TYR A 174 -59.54 24.15 -40.70
N GLN A 175 -59.34 23.17 -41.59
CA GLN A 175 -58.56 21.99 -41.31
C GLN A 175 -57.12 22.40 -40.92
N MET A 176 -56.47 23.27 -41.72
CA MET A 176 -55.12 23.78 -41.41
C MET A 176 -55.08 24.50 -40.04
N ALA A 177 -56.17 25.26 -39.69
CA ALA A 177 -56.25 25.94 -38.42
C ALA A 177 -56.42 24.96 -37.26
N VAL A 178 -57.16 23.88 -37.41
CA VAL A 178 -57.34 22.79 -36.42
C VAL A 178 -56.10 21.94 -36.25
N GLU A 179 -55.42 21.54 -37.34
CA GLU A 179 -54.20 20.77 -37.33
C GLU A 179 -53.05 21.57 -36.66
N GLY A 180 -53.04 22.87 -36.84
CA GLY A 180 -52.11 23.77 -36.20
C GLY A 180 -50.68 23.63 -36.67
N THR A 181 -49.72 23.79 -35.75
CA THR A 181 -48.30 23.72 -36.05
C THR A 181 -47.90 22.29 -36.49
N ARG A 182 -47.17 22.18 -37.58
CA ARG A 182 -46.74 20.88 -38.12
C ARG A 182 -45.92 20.12 -37.08
N LEU A 183 -45.97 18.80 -37.12
CA LEU A 183 -45.26 17.92 -36.20
C LEU A 183 -43.74 18.15 -36.26
N GLU A 184 -43.21 18.37 -37.49
CA GLU A 184 -41.81 18.64 -37.76
C GLU A 184 -41.35 19.95 -37.07
N ASP A 185 -42.17 21.03 -37.12
CA ASP A 185 -41.88 22.32 -36.49
C ASP A 185 -41.91 22.21 -34.95
N LYS A 186 -42.86 21.41 -34.40
CA LYS A 186 -42.88 21.10 -32.96
C LYS A 186 -41.64 20.35 -32.53
N ASN A 187 -41.25 19.33 -33.29
CA ASN A 187 -40.04 18.55 -33.00
C ASN A 187 -38.79 19.39 -33.11
N ALA A 188 -38.70 20.27 -34.12
CA ALA A 188 -37.56 21.18 -34.28
C ALA A 188 -37.45 22.17 -33.09
N ALA A 189 -38.58 22.77 -32.66
CA ALA A 189 -38.58 23.64 -31.49
C ALA A 189 -38.21 22.94 -30.18
N MET A 190 -38.72 21.69 -29.99
CA MET A 190 -38.35 20.87 -28.85
C MET A 190 -36.83 20.50 -28.87
N ALA A 191 -36.29 20.14 -30.02
CA ALA A 191 -34.88 19.86 -30.17
C ALA A 191 -33.99 21.06 -29.87
N GLN A 192 -34.41 22.25 -30.29
CA GLN A 192 -33.74 23.51 -29.99
C GLN A 192 -33.74 23.84 -28.48
N ALA A 193 -34.88 23.61 -27.81
CA ALA A 193 -34.97 23.79 -26.36
C ALA A 193 -34.06 22.79 -25.60
N LEU A 194 -34.01 21.55 -26.06
CA LEU A 194 -33.12 20.53 -25.49
C LEU A 194 -31.63 20.90 -25.67
N ALA A 195 -31.24 21.40 -26.87
CA ALA A 195 -29.89 21.88 -27.14
C ALA A 195 -29.50 23.06 -26.24
N ALA A 196 -30.37 24.06 -26.07
CA ALA A 196 -30.14 25.18 -25.21
C ALA A 196 -30.04 24.78 -23.71
N LYS A 197 -30.84 23.79 -23.29
CA LYS A 197 -30.72 23.19 -21.95
C LYS A 197 -29.36 22.51 -21.74
N ALA A 198 -28.87 21.74 -22.73
CA ALA A 198 -27.57 21.11 -22.68
C ALA A 198 -26.44 22.15 -22.57
N GLN A 199 -26.50 23.22 -23.37
CA GLN A 199 -25.54 24.34 -23.30
C GLN A 199 -25.55 24.99 -21.92
N THR A 200 -26.68 25.26 -21.32
CA THR A 200 -26.78 25.83 -19.97
C THR A 200 -26.14 24.90 -18.93
N SER A 201 -26.33 23.59 -19.06
CA SER A 201 -25.70 22.60 -18.18
C SER A 201 -24.17 22.60 -18.31
N GLU A 202 -23.67 22.75 -19.54
CA GLU A 202 -22.23 22.85 -19.79
C GLU A 202 -21.62 24.09 -19.14
N GLU A 203 -22.21 25.27 -19.33
CA GLU A 203 -21.72 26.50 -18.71
C GLU A 203 -21.84 26.48 -17.17
N SER A 204 -22.88 25.84 -16.64
CA SER A 204 -23.01 25.61 -15.19
C SER A 204 -21.88 24.72 -14.65
N LYS A 205 -21.50 23.65 -15.40
CA LYS A 205 -20.37 22.81 -15.05
C LYS A 205 -19.06 23.61 -15.09
N ARG A 206 -18.82 24.39 -16.14
CA ARG A 206 -17.62 25.25 -16.26
C ARG A 206 -17.50 26.24 -15.10
N LEU A 207 -18.61 26.84 -14.69
CA LEU A 207 -18.64 27.67 -13.48
C LEU A 207 -18.34 26.87 -12.22
N GLY A 208 -18.85 25.65 -12.09
CA GLY A 208 -18.50 24.75 -10.99
C GLY A 208 -17.00 24.42 -10.96
N ASP A 209 -16.41 24.21 -12.14
CA ASP A 209 -14.99 23.87 -12.32
C ASP A 209 -14.04 25.04 -11.98
N THR A 210 -14.55 26.27 -11.75
CA THR A 210 -13.75 27.39 -11.19
C THR A 210 -13.41 27.18 -9.71
N ARG A 211 -14.07 26.26 -9.03
CA ARG A 211 -13.83 25.93 -7.63
C ARG A 211 -13.09 24.60 -7.54
N LEU A 212 -11.87 24.65 -7.02
CA LEU A 212 -11.03 23.46 -6.89
C LEU A 212 -11.27 22.79 -5.55
N LEU A 213 -11.79 21.56 -5.59
CA LEU A 213 -12.08 20.77 -4.41
C LEU A 213 -11.07 19.64 -4.27
N ALA A 214 -10.76 19.23 -3.03
CA ALA A 214 -9.90 18.10 -2.75
C ALA A 214 -10.58 16.77 -3.17
N PRO A 215 -9.98 15.96 -4.05
CA PRO A 215 -10.55 14.67 -4.48
C PRO A 215 -10.38 13.58 -3.41
N ILE A 216 -9.37 13.69 -2.55
CA ILE A 216 -9.04 12.77 -1.48
C ILE A 216 -8.82 13.51 -0.16
N THR A 217 -8.89 12.79 0.96
CA THR A 217 -8.45 13.28 2.27
C THR A 217 -6.95 13.04 2.42
N GLY A 218 -6.21 14.03 2.91
CA GLY A 218 -4.76 13.93 3.08
C GLY A 218 -4.13 15.26 3.45
N ASN A 219 -2.82 15.36 3.27
CA ASN A 219 -2.07 16.60 3.50
C ASN A 219 -1.58 17.20 2.18
N ILE A 220 -1.60 18.51 2.08
CA ILE A 220 -1.02 19.22 0.95
C ILE A 220 0.50 19.03 0.97
N SER A 221 1.04 18.30 0.01
CA SER A 221 2.49 18.09 -0.11
C SER A 221 3.18 19.17 -0.93
N MET A 222 2.42 19.82 -1.83
CA MET A 222 2.96 20.88 -2.71
C MET A 222 1.86 21.84 -3.14
N ARG A 223 2.16 23.14 -3.16
CA ARG A 223 1.33 24.24 -3.67
C ARG A 223 2.10 25.01 -4.73
N ARG A 224 1.59 25.05 -5.94
CA ARG A 224 2.23 25.69 -7.11
C ARG A 224 1.51 26.94 -7.62
N ILE A 225 0.59 27.47 -6.84
CA ILE A 225 -0.21 28.65 -7.23
C ILE A 225 -0.26 29.70 -6.12
N ASP A 226 -0.34 30.94 -6.55
CA ASP A 226 -0.57 32.11 -5.71
C ASP A 226 -1.79 32.92 -6.17
N PRO A 227 -2.47 33.65 -5.29
CA PRO A 227 -3.53 34.56 -5.64
C PRO A 227 -3.05 35.59 -6.69
N GLY A 228 -3.87 35.84 -7.71
CA GLY A 228 -3.55 36.74 -8.82
C GLY A 228 -2.83 36.10 -10.00
N GLN A 229 -2.36 34.86 -9.88
CA GLN A 229 -1.69 34.11 -10.95
C GLN A 229 -2.71 33.55 -11.95
N THR A 230 -2.35 33.47 -13.23
CA THR A 230 -3.17 32.81 -14.25
C THR A 230 -2.72 31.38 -14.44
N VAL A 231 -3.67 30.45 -14.44
CA VAL A 231 -3.44 29.01 -14.61
C VAL A 231 -4.13 28.48 -15.86
N ALA A 232 -3.49 27.51 -16.50
CA ALA A 232 -4.06 26.78 -17.62
C ALA A 232 -4.87 25.56 -17.11
N ALA A 233 -5.85 25.13 -17.88
CA ALA A 233 -6.58 23.90 -17.61
C ALA A 233 -5.64 22.69 -17.62
N GLY A 234 -5.80 21.78 -16.65
CA GLY A 234 -4.99 20.57 -16.51
C GLY A 234 -3.61 20.76 -15.87
N ALA A 235 -3.18 22.01 -15.61
CA ALA A 235 -1.93 22.26 -14.90
C ALA A 235 -2.07 21.87 -13.42
N ALA A 236 -1.24 20.97 -12.92
CA ALA A 236 -1.24 20.55 -11.53
C ALA A 236 -0.86 21.72 -10.61
N VAL A 237 -1.76 22.12 -9.74
CA VAL A 237 -1.63 23.27 -8.84
C VAL A 237 -1.43 22.87 -7.37
N PHE A 238 -1.95 21.72 -6.95
CA PHE A 238 -1.70 21.12 -5.66
C PHE A 238 -1.33 19.65 -5.84
N SER A 239 -0.55 19.12 -4.89
CA SER A 239 -0.38 17.69 -4.70
C SER A 239 -0.87 17.32 -3.30
N ILE A 240 -1.76 16.33 -3.22
CA ILE A 240 -2.33 15.84 -1.96
C ILE A 240 -1.83 14.43 -1.73
N VAL A 241 -1.31 14.17 -0.54
CA VAL A 241 -0.80 12.86 -0.12
C VAL A 241 -1.59 12.36 1.08
N ASN A 242 -2.16 11.17 0.95
CA ASN A 242 -2.74 10.45 2.08
C ASN A 242 -1.68 9.56 2.71
N LEU A 243 -1.37 9.81 3.98
CA LEU A 243 -0.38 9.07 4.78
C LEU A 243 -1.01 8.17 5.84
N ASN A 244 -2.31 7.99 5.84
CA ASN A 244 -3.01 7.09 6.76
C ASN A 244 -3.95 6.14 6.02
N PRO A 245 -3.54 4.86 5.87
CA PRO A 245 -2.27 4.28 6.28
C PRO A 245 -1.09 4.78 5.41
N ALA A 246 0.11 4.81 5.97
CA ALA A 246 1.33 5.03 5.19
C ALA A 246 1.75 3.73 4.47
N LYS A 247 2.41 3.84 3.32
CA LYS A 247 3.03 2.71 2.63
C LYS A 247 4.54 2.86 2.69
N VAL A 248 5.22 1.78 3.04
CA VAL A 248 6.68 1.74 3.01
C VAL A 248 7.09 0.86 1.85
N ARG A 249 7.75 1.44 0.86
CA ARG A 249 8.29 0.73 -0.29
C ARG A 249 9.73 0.37 -0.01
N VAL A 250 10.03 -0.93 0.05
CA VAL A 250 11.39 -1.46 0.26
C VAL A 250 11.83 -2.31 -0.91
N GLY A 251 13.15 -2.32 -1.17
CA GLY A 251 13.76 -3.14 -2.21
C GLY A 251 14.30 -4.44 -1.63
N VAL A 252 13.68 -5.57 -1.94
CA VAL A 252 14.13 -6.90 -1.50
C VAL A 252 14.96 -7.56 -2.61
N PRO A 253 16.19 -8.03 -2.33
CA PRO A 253 17.02 -8.73 -3.30
C PRO A 253 16.37 -10.01 -3.83
N GLU A 254 16.68 -10.38 -5.09
CA GLU A 254 16.16 -11.58 -5.75
C GLU A 254 16.42 -12.86 -4.93
N ALA A 255 17.58 -12.97 -4.29
CA ALA A 255 17.92 -14.13 -3.47
C ALA A 255 17.01 -14.33 -2.24
N GLU A 256 16.32 -13.27 -1.78
CA GLU A 256 15.52 -13.29 -0.56
C GLU A 256 14.03 -13.13 -0.81
N ILE A 257 13.60 -12.74 -2.02
CA ILE A 257 12.18 -12.49 -2.32
C ILE A 257 11.30 -13.72 -2.10
N GLY A 258 11.83 -14.92 -2.33
CA GLY A 258 11.12 -16.19 -2.09
C GLY A 258 10.71 -16.42 -0.64
N LYS A 259 11.36 -15.72 0.31
CA LYS A 259 11.04 -15.78 1.74
C LYS A 259 9.94 -14.78 2.14
N VAL A 260 9.63 -13.80 1.29
CA VAL A 260 8.60 -12.79 1.56
C VAL A 260 7.25 -13.29 1.05
N LYS A 261 6.24 -13.24 1.91
CA LYS A 261 4.86 -13.60 1.53
C LYS A 261 3.92 -12.42 1.75
N ARG A 262 2.91 -12.31 0.89
CA ARG A 262 1.81 -11.35 1.12
C ARG A 262 1.13 -11.66 2.45
N GLY A 263 0.85 -10.61 3.23
CA GLY A 263 0.30 -10.75 4.58
C GLY A 263 1.34 -11.00 5.67
N ALA A 264 2.64 -11.14 5.34
CA ALA A 264 3.69 -11.27 6.33
C ALA A 264 3.78 -10.03 7.22
N LYS A 265 4.01 -10.24 8.52
CA LYS A 265 4.28 -9.15 9.45
C LYS A 265 5.63 -8.53 9.14
N ALA A 266 5.71 -7.23 9.27
CA ALA A 266 6.94 -6.49 9.10
C ALA A 266 7.08 -5.45 10.22
N GLU A 267 8.26 -5.34 10.75
CA GLU A 267 8.66 -4.28 11.66
C GLU A 267 9.41 -3.23 10.87
N VAL A 268 8.89 -2.01 10.85
CA VAL A 268 9.48 -0.89 10.11
C VAL A 268 10.12 0.08 11.11
N SER A 269 11.42 0.24 11.01
CA SER A 269 12.19 1.21 11.81
C SER A 269 12.59 2.41 10.97
N LEU A 270 12.54 3.59 11.58
CA LEU A 270 12.94 4.83 10.94
C LEU A 270 14.10 5.46 11.72
N PRO A 271 15.30 5.54 11.14
CA PRO A 271 16.47 6.17 11.78
C PRO A 271 16.20 7.63 12.18
N SER A 272 15.43 8.37 11.35
CA SER A 272 15.05 9.77 11.59
C SER A 272 14.16 9.97 12.83
N LEU A 273 13.54 8.90 13.34
CA LEU A 273 12.67 8.93 14.54
C LEU A 273 13.32 8.18 15.71
N ALA A 274 14.63 8.35 15.90
CA ALA A 274 15.41 7.69 16.97
C ALA A 274 15.24 6.16 17.00
N GLY A 275 15.07 5.53 15.83
CA GLY A 275 14.89 4.09 15.70
C GLY A 275 13.54 3.56 16.18
N ARG A 276 12.50 4.40 16.27
CA ARG A 276 11.14 3.95 16.59
C ARG A 276 10.68 2.93 15.57
N SER A 277 10.12 1.83 16.06
CA SER A 277 9.56 0.76 15.24
C SER A 277 8.05 0.88 15.13
N PHE A 278 7.54 0.57 13.95
CA PHE A 278 6.12 0.54 13.62
C PHE A 278 5.77 -0.84 13.06
N GLU A 279 4.68 -1.40 13.53
CA GLU A 279 4.18 -2.66 12.98
C GLU A 279 3.47 -2.41 11.65
N GLY A 280 3.78 -3.24 10.67
CA GLY A 280 3.17 -3.21 9.35
C GLY A 280 2.92 -4.61 8.81
N GLN A 281 2.30 -4.65 7.63
CA GLN A 281 2.00 -5.88 6.92
C GLN A 281 2.32 -5.74 5.43
N VAL A 282 2.92 -6.78 4.84
CA VAL A 282 3.19 -6.82 3.40
C VAL A 282 1.87 -6.87 2.62
N GLU A 283 1.60 -5.82 1.84
CA GLU A 283 0.41 -5.70 1.00
C GLU A 283 0.68 -6.20 -0.42
N ILE A 284 1.78 -5.74 -1.01
CA ILE A 284 2.12 -5.99 -2.41
C ILE A 284 3.57 -6.43 -2.52
N ILE A 285 3.80 -7.45 -3.35
CA ILE A 285 5.12 -7.87 -3.79
C ILE A 285 5.18 -7.60 -5.30
N GLY A 286 6.14 -6.79 -5.73
CA GLY A 286 6.36 -6.47 -7.14
C GLY A 286 6.66 -7.72 -7.96
N VAL A 287 6.11 -7.78 -9.17
CA VAL A 287 6.28 -8.93 -10.08
C VAL A 287 7.51 -8.82 -10.98
N SER A 288 8.16 -7.66 -10.98
CA SER A 288 9.38 -7.39 -11.76
C SER A 288 10.45 -6.78 -10.88
N ALA A 289 11.70 -7.19 -11.10
CA ALA A 289 12.84 -6.54 -10.46
C ALA A 289 13.14 -5.20 -11.12
N GLU A 290 13.56 -4.23 -10.33
CA GLU A 290 14.11 -2.98 -10.82
C GLU A 290 15.51 -3.24 -11.41
N ALA A 291 15.70 -2.90 -12.68
CA ALA A 291 16.91 -3.29 -13.43
C ALA A 291 18.20 -2.71 -12.81
N ALA A 292 18.15 -1.52 -12.24
CA ALA A 292 19.31 -0.84 -11.67
C ALA A 292 19.78 -1.46 -10.35
N SER A 293 18.85 -1.84 -9.46
CA SER A 293 19.15 -2.34 -8.11
C SER A 293 19.05 -3.86 -8.00
N ARG A 294 18.47 -4.55 -8.98
CA ARG A 294 18.11 -5.98 -8.95
C ARG A 294 17.30 -6.37 -7.72
N THR A 295 16.42 -5.48 -7.31
CA THR A 295 15.53 -5.69 -6.16
C THR A 295 14.09 -5.69 -6.60
N TYR A 296 13.26 -6.46 -5.89
CA TYR A 296 11.81 -6.45 -6.04
C TYR A 296 11.20 -5.45 -5.06
N ALA A 297 10.34 -4.57 -5.56
CA ALA A 297 9.64 -3.62 -4.72
C ALA A 297 8.58 -4.33 -3.87
N VAL A 298 8.72 -4.27 -2.56
CA VAL A 298 7.73 -4.76 -1.59
C VAL A 298 7.09 -3.57 -0.91
N LYS A 299 5.75 -3.50 -0.91
CA LYS A 299 5.00 -2.45 -0.22
C LYS A 299 4.40 -2.99 1.08
N ILE A 300 4.72 -2.31 2.15
CA ILE A 300 4.29 -2.62 3.52
C ILE A 300 3.33 -1.53 3.95
N VAL A 301 2.14 -1.90 4.40
CA VAL A 301 1.14 -0.97 4.96
C VAL A 301 1.40 -0.81 6.43
N VAL A 302 1.50 0.42 6.88
CA VAL A 302 1.77 0.81 8.27
C VAL A 302 0.69 1.78 8.72
N PRO A 303 -0.07 1.50 9.79
CA PRO A 303 -1.02 2.45 10.36
C PRO A 303 -0.29 3.72 10.85
N ASN A 304 -0.81 4.89 10.46
CA ASN A 304 -0.21 6.19 10.80
C ASN A 304 -1.30 7.18 11.24
N PRO A 305 -1.99 6.94 12.37
CA PRO A 305 -3.13 7.74 12.82
C PRO A 305 -2.76 9.19 13.20
N GLY A 306 -1.51 9.45 13.51
CA GLY A 306 -0.95 10.80 13.60
C GLY A 306 0.11 10.97 12.52
N PRO A 307 0.31 12.10 11.89
CA PRO A 307 1.23 12.28 10.76
C PRO A 307 2.71 12.22 11.20
N VAL A 308 3.09 11.11 11.86
CA VAL A 308 4.47 10.85 12.33
C VAL A 308 5.34 10.38 11.16
N LEU A 309 4.80 9.49 10.32
CA LEU A 309 5.45 9.03 9.11
C LEU A 309 5.16 10.03 7.98
N LEU A 310 6.22 10.63 7.45
CA LEU A 310 6.13 11.58 6.34
C LEU A 310 6.66 10.94 5.05
N ALA A 311 6.08 11.31 3.91
CA ALA A 311 6.54 10.84 2.61
C ALA A 311 8.00 11.22 2.35
N GLY A 312 8.78 10.30 1.78
CA GLY A 312 10.21 10.49 1.53
C GLY A 312 11.14 10.11 2.69
N MET A 313 10.62 9.81 3.90
CA MET A 313 11.46 9.31 4.98
C MET A 313 12.09 7.98 4.62
N VAL A 314 13.38 7.81 4.93
CA VAL A 314 14.07 6.53 4.79
C VAL A 314 13.61 5.59 5.90
N ALA A 315 13.30 4.35 5.53
CA ALA A 315 12.84 3.32 6.44
C ALA A 315 13.59 2.01 6.19
N GLU A 316 13.80 1.24 7.26
CA GLU A 316 14.31 -0.12 7.21
C GLU A 316 13.20 -1.06 7.69
N ALA A 317 12.88 -2.07 6.89
CA ALA A 317 11.86 -3.04 7.23
C ALA A 317 12.47 -4.41 7.46
N ARG A 318 12.09 -5.04 8.58
CA ARG A 318 12.37 -6.44 8.89
C ARG A 318 11.10 -7.23 8.66
N ILE A 319 11.06 -7.97 7.56
CA ILE A 319 9.90 -8.77 7.14
C ILE A 319 10.05 -10.18 7.69
N SER A 320 9.05 -10.67 8.42
CA SER A 320 9.04 -12.03 8.97
C SER A 320 8.87 -13.06 7.87
N GLY A 321 9.78 -14.01 7.76
CA GLY A 321 9.68 -15.13 6.84
C GLY A 321 8.67 -16.20 7.29
N PRO A 322 8.29 -17.12 6.41
CA PRO A 322 7.28 -18.13 6.69
C PRO A 322 7.79 -19.31 7.54
N ALA A 323 9.09 -19.54 7.57
CA ALA A 323 9.68 -20.68 8.23
C ALA A 323 10.11 -20.34 9.66
N LYS A 324 9.69 -21.18 10.60
CA LYS A 324 10.28 -21.27 11.91
C LYS A 324 11.29 -22.42 11.84
N GLU A 325 12.56 -22.10 11.89
CA GLU A 325 13.64 -23.07 11.93
C GLU A 325 13.97 -23.39 13.39
N ARG A 326 14.03 -24.67 13.73
CA ARG A 326 14.53 -25.10 15.02
C ARG A 326 16.04 -25.15 14.95
N VAL A 327 16.68 -24.30 15.70
CA VAL A 327 18.15 -24.19 15.75
C VAL A 327 18.65 -24.56 17.14
N LEU A 328 19.76 -25.27 17.20
CA LEU A 328 20.46 -25.55 18.44
C LEU A 328 21.26 -24.31 18.84
N THR A 329 21.15 -23.93 20.13
CA THR A 329 21.92 -22.84 20.71
C THR A 329 22.68 -23.34 21.95
N ILE A 330 23.87 -22.75 22.17
CA ILE A 330 24.68 -23.00 23.34
C ILE A 330 25.18 -21.67 23.91
N PRO A 331 25.48 -21.60 25.22
CA PRO A 331 26.15 -20.43 25.80
C PRO A 331 27.50 -20.18 25.13
N GLY A 332 27.80 -18.93 24.81
CA GLY A 332 29.07 -18.56 24.14
C GLY A 332 30.31 -18.97 24.91
N GLU A 333 30.23 -19.05 26.24
CA GLU A 333 31.30 -19.52 27.15
C GLU A 333 31.64 -21.01 27.02
N ALA A 334 30.72 -21.84 26.45
CA ALA A 334 31.02 -23.23 26.15
C ALA A 334 31.95 -23.44 24.97
N ILE A 335 32.14 -22.39 24.15
CA ILE A 335 32.95 -22.47 22.93
C ILE A 335 34.42 -22.21 23.27
N VAL A 336 35.26 -23.22 23.01
CA VAL A 336 36.73 -23.13 23.14
C VAL A 336 37.35 -23.13 21.77
N ARG A 337 38.39 -22.36 21.57
CA ARG A 337 39.17 -22.37 20.31
C ARG A 337 40.36 -23.27 20.44
N ASP A 338 40.60 -24.10 19.43
CA ASP A 338 41.83 -24.89 19.33
C ASP A 338 43.05 -24.01 18.98
N PRO A 339 44.28 -24.56 19.01
CA PRO A 339 45.48 -23.81 18.65
C PRO A 339 45.45 -23.24 17.22
N GLN A 340 44.63 -23.77 16.34
CA GLN A 340 44.44 -23.32 14.96
C GLN A 340 43.31 -22.28 14.86
N GLY A 341 42.65 -21.93 15.99
CA GLY A 341 41.59 -20.95 16.06
C GLY A 341 40.16 -21.49 15.73
N ALA A 342 40.03 -22.80 15.46
CA ALA A 342 38.74 -23.39 15.14
C ALA A 342 37.86 -23.56 16.39
N PRO A 343 36.56 -23.31 16.29
CA PRO A 343 35.62 -23.42 17.42
C PRO A 343 35.33 -24.89 17.72
N ASN A 344 35.49 -25.26 19.00
CA ASN A 344 35.23 -26.59 19.56
C ASN A 344 34.41 -26.48 20.82
N VAL A 345 33.72 -27.55 21.20
CA VAL A 345 33.07 -27.75 22.49
C VAL A 345 33.51 -29.05 23.12
N TYR A 346 33.53 -29.12 24.43
CA TYR A 346 33.74 -30.38 25.13
C TYR A 346 32.40 -31.06 25.35
N VAL A 347 32.24 -32.29 24.81
CA VAL A 347 31.07 -33.14 25.00
C VAL A 347 31.39 -34.15 26.12
N TYR A 348 30.50 -34.18 27.12
CA TYR A 348 30.61 -35.15 28.24
C TYR A 348 30.00 -36.48 27.83
N HIS A 349 30.73 -37.56 28.10
CA HIS A 349 30.29 -38.94 27.93
C HIS A 349 30.02 -39.60 29.29
N PRO A 350 28.75 -39.80 29.67
CA PRO A 350 28.38 -40.38 30.98
C PRO A 350 29.00 -41.74 31.26
N ASP A 351 29.07 -42.60 30.23
CA ASP A 351 29.54 -44.02 30.37
C ASP A 351 31.01 -44.12 30.76
N ARG A 352 31.79 -43.05 30.44
CA ARG A 352 33.23 -43.06 30.68
C ARG A 352 33.71 -42.04 31.69
N HIS A 353 32.78 -41.17 32.18
CA HIS A 353 33.10 -39.98 32.98
C HIS A 353 34.24 -39.13 32.42
N ARG A 354 34.23 -38.94 31.06
CA ARG A 354 35.28 -38.23 30.33
C ARG A 354 34.68 -37.24 29.34
N VAL A 355 35.45 -36.25 28.97
CA VAL A 355 35.08 -35.23 27.98
C VAL A 355 35.96 -35.33 26.73
N TYR A 356 35.34 -35.11 25.57
CA TYR A 356 36.02 -35.12 24.29
C TYR A 356 35.75 -33.82 23.57
N ALA A 357 36.83 -33.25 22.97
CA ALA A 357 36.69 -32.06 22.16
C ALA A 357 36.03 -32.39 20.82
N ARG A 358 35.00 -31.66 20.46
CA ARG A 358 34.29 -31.82 19.19
C ARG A 358 34.25 -30.51 18.45
N ARG A 359 34.68 -30.51 17.19
CA ARG A 359 34.60 -29.38 16.32
C ARG A 359 33.18 -29.03 15.95
N ILE A 360 32.82 -27.76 16.01
CA ILE A 360 31.52 -27.24 15.70
C ILE A 360 31.59 -26.13 14.65
N GLU A 361 30.49 -25.93 13.93
CA GLU A 361 30.28 -24.74 13.12
C GLU A 361 29.31 -23.81 13.81
N VAL A 362 29.76 -22.60 14.09
CA VAL A 362 28.95 -21.60 14.77
C VAL A 362 28.16 -20.73 13.78
N GLY A 363 26.96 -20.33 14.18
CA GLY A 363 26.12 -19.37 13.50
C GLY A 363 26.10 -18.01 14.20
N PRO A 364 25.15 -17.15 13.87
CA PRO A 364 24.97 -15.87 14.54
C PRO A 364 24.48 -16.05 15.99
N PRO A 365 24.73 -15.06 16.88
CA PRO A 365 24.21 -15.06 18.24
C PRO A 365 22.67 -14.88 18.23
N ILE A 366 21.98 -15.60 19.12
CA ILE A 366 20.54 -15.54 19.30
C ILE A 366 20.24 -15.45 20.81
N GLY A 367 19.63 -14.36 21.26
CA GLY A 367 19.19 -14.23 22.65
C GLY A 367 20.30 -14.34 23.72
N GLY A 368 21.55 -14.04 23.38
CA GLY A 368 22.72 -14.20 24.27
C GLY A 368 23.43 -15.56 24.16
N GLU A 369 22.87 -16.52 23.44
CA GLU A 369 23.49 -17.80 23.09
C GLU A 369 24.00 -17.79 21.64
N VAL A 370 24.82 -18.77 21.27
CA VAL A 370 25.39 -18.89 19.92
C VAL A 370 24.71 -20.07 19.21
N GLN A 371 24.22 -19.83 17.99
CA GLN A 371 23.65 -20.88 17.15
C GLN A 371 24.74 -21.90 16.75
N ILE A 372 24.40 -23.17 16.72
CA ILE A 372 25.24 -24.25 16.17
C ILE A 372 24.63 -24.73 14.86
N ARG A 373 25.42 -24.65 13.78
CA ARG A 373 25.01 -25.11 12.45
C ARG A 373 25.25 -26.59 12.24
N SER A 374 26.38 -27.08 12.76
CA SER A 374 26.75 -28.50 12.66
C SER A 374 27.73 -28.90 13.78
N GLY A 375 27.85 -30.19 14.03
CA GLY A 375 28.82 -30.77 14.99
C GLY A 375 28.25 -31.16 16.33
N LEU A 376 26.99 -30.86 16.67
CA LEU A 376 26.32 -31.31 17.90
C LEU A 376 24.93 -31.88 17.62
N ASN A 377 24.56 -32.87 18.42
CA ASN A 377 23.18 -33.35 18.55
C ASN A 377 22.51 -32.69 19.75
N GLY A 378 21.18 -32.57 19.72
CA GLY A 378 20.43 -31.82 20.73
C GLY A 378 20.33 -32.49 22.10
N ASP A 379 20.73 -33.77 22.21
CA ASP A 379 20.65 -34.61 23.41
C ASP A 379 21.99 -34.74 24.16
N GLU A 380 23.06 -34.20 23.60
CA GLU A 380 24.41 -34.30 24.16
C GLU A 380 24.64 -33.27 25.28
N GLN A 381 25.37 -33.68 26.31
CA GLN A 381 25.78 -32.78 27.40
C GLN A 381 27.10 -32.08 27.06
N ILE A 382 27.09 -30.76 27.01
CA ILE A 382 28.29 -29.95 26.74
C ILE A 382 28.78 -29.27 28.02
N VAL A 383 30.10 -29.09 28.11
CA VAL A 383 30.70 -28.39 29.26
C VAL A 383 30.57 -26.90 29.11
N VAL A 384 29.96 -26.24 30.09
CA VAL A 384 29.76 -24.77 30.13
C VAL A 384 30.68 -24.08 31.12
N ALA A 385 31.26 -24.80 32.08
CA ALA A 385 32.25 -24.27 33.02
C ALA A 385 33.33 -25.27 33.33
N GLY A 386 34.57 -24.82 33.60
CA GLY A 386 35.74 -25.68 33.87
C GLY A 386 36.58 -26.06 32.63
N GLN A 387 36.16 -25.63 31.43
CA GLN A 387 36.78 -25.99 30.14
C GLN A 387 38.24 -25.60 30.00
N GLN A 388 38.73 -24.59 30.72
CA GLN A 388 40.14 -24.12 30.62
C GLN A 388 41.16 -25.14 31.12
N LYS A 389 40.77 -26.09 31.94
CA LYS A 389 41.63 -27.13 32.49
C LYS A 389 41.50 -28.47 31.74
N LEU A 390 40.59 -28.55 30.77
CA LEU A 390 40.29 -29.80 30.09
C LEU A 390 41.27 -30.10 28.96
N ARG A 391 41.56 -31.38 28.80
CA ARG A 391 42.24 -31.96 27.66
C ARG A 391 41.40 -33.11 27.10
N GLU A 392 41.64 -33.50 25.90
CA GLU A 392 40.93 -34.62 25.28
C GLU A 392 41.04 -35.87 26.13
N GLY A 393 39.89 -36.50 26.42
CA GLY A 393 39.78 -37.67 27.25
C GLY A 393 40.02 -37.45 28.78
N ALA A 394 40.05 -36.19 29.24
CA ALA A 394 40.22 -35.89 30.66
C ALA A 394 39.09 -36.49 31.51
N PRO A 395 39.44 -37.12 32.66
CA PRO A 395 38.44 -37.59 33.63
C PRO A 395 37.84 -36.38 34.38
N VAL A 396 36.51 -36.37 34.51
CA VAL A 396 35.79 -35.22 35.06
C VAL A 396 34.74 -35.62 36.09
N GLN A 397 34.40 -34.69 36.95
CA GLN A 397 33.31 -34.81 37.90
C GLN A 397 32.32 -33.64 37.68
N ILE A 398 31.05 -33.97 37.51
CA ILE A 398 30.02 -32.93 37.41
C ILE A 398 29.77 -32.32 38.79
N VAL A 399 29.98 -31.02 38.91
CA VAL A 399 29.71 -30.23 40.11
C VAL A 399 28.62 -29.23 39.78
N GLY A 400 27.36 -29.60 40.00
CA GLY A 400 26.20 -28.79 39.69
C GLY A 400 25.81 -28.87 38.21
N GLY A 401 24.73 -29.58 37.90
CA GLY A 401 24.03 -29.49 36.63
C GLY A 401 23.09 -28.30 36.65
N VAL A 402 23.28 -27.34 35.77
CA VAL A 402 22.25 -26.36 35.46
C VAL A 402 21.29 -27.06 34.47
N GLN A 403 20.02 -27.24 34.89
CA GLN A 403 18.93 -27.72 34.02
C GLN A 403 18.68 -26.77 32.85
#